data_1a1175b5f0f03c5b87145b7e7e9f5b04
#
_entry.id   1a1175b5f0f03c5b87145b7e7e9f5b04
#
_cell.length_a   1.000
_cell.length_b   1.000
_cell.length_c   1.000
_cell.angle_alpha   90.00
_cell.angle_beta   90.00
_cell.angle_gamma   90.00
#
_symmetry.space_group_name_H-M   'P 1'
#
loop_
_entity.id
_entity.type
_entity.pdbx_description
1 polymer ?
#
loop_
_entity_poly.entity_id
_entity_poly.type
_entity_poly.pdbx_seq_one_letter_code
_entity_poly.pdbx_strand_id
1 'polypeptide(L)'
;FGGVYKLVAVKKPDGSYTPKMKCSDSASKAIIPGKKMPWRLYDENGQAQCDLIAMDGEVIEAGKPVTMVNLDSDAIERTITFTPTAVRPLLVPHILGGKLAIELPSIAEKKAYIAKQLTEETWESELRLECPHKHYVNMTPAVAECRSKMYAELHGGKV
;
A
#
# COMPACT_ATOMS: atom_id res chain seq x y z
N PHE A 1 3.89 -7.57 -22.58
CA PHE A 1 3.64 -7.37 -21.16
C PHE A 1 4.11 -8.59 -20.39
N GLY A 2 4.98 -8.41 -19.40
CA GLY A 2 5.39 -9.44 -18.44
C GLY A 2 4.75 -9.16 -17.08
N GLY A 3 4.22 -10.19 -16.43
CA GLY A 3 3.79 -10.10 -15.03
C GLY A 3 4.99 -10.26 -14.11
N VAL A 4 5.11 -9.39 -13.11
CA VAL A 4 6.06 -9.55 -12.02
C VAL A 4 5.28 -9.83 -10.74
N TYR A 5 5.58 -10.95 -10.10
CA TYR A 5 4.97 -11.31 -8.82
C TYR A 5 6.00 -11.89 -7.87
N LYS A 6 5.74 -11.75 -6.58
CA LYS A 6 6.57 -12.33 -5.52
C LYS A 6 5.67 -12.91 -4.44
N LEU A 7 6.04 -14.08 -3.93
CA LEU A 7 5.34 -14.72 -2.84
C LEU A 7 5.55 -13.91 -1.55
N VAL A 8 4.46 -13.40 -0.97
CA VAL A 8 4.48 -12.60 0.26
C VAL A 8 3.76 -13.25 1.43
N ALA A 9 2.88 -14.23 1.16
CA ALA A 9 2.16 -14.98 2.18
C ALA A 9 1.68 -16.32 1.64
N VAL A 10 1.54 -17.32 2.53
CA VAL A 10 0.96 -18.62 2.23
C VAL A 10 -0.23 -18.85 3.16
N LYS A 11 -1.38 -19.19 2.59
CA LYS A 11 -2.58 -19.54 3.34
C LYS A 11 -2.43 -20.92 3.98
N LYS A 12 -2.73 -21.03 5.26
CA LYS A 12 -2.76 -22.30 6.01
C LYS A 12 -4.14 -22.97 5.92
N PRO A 13 -4.24 -24.27 6.29
CA PRO A 13 -5.52 -24.96 6.34
C PRO A 13 -6.55 -24.33 7.28
N ASP A 14 -6.11 -23.68 8.35
CA ASP A 14 -6.96 -22.95 9.31
C ASP A 14 -7.45 -21.58 8.78
N GLY A 15 -7.07 -21.22 7.55
CA GLY A 15 -7.45 -19.96 6.91
C GLY A 15 -6.52 -18.80 7.21
N SER A 16 -5.63 -18.91 8.19
CA SER A 16 -4.63 -17.88 8.51
C SER A 16 -3.53 -17.80 7.44
N TYR A 17 -2.73 -16.72 7.46
CA TYR A 17 -1.64 -16.53 6.52
C TYR A 17 -0.29 -16.48 7.22
N THR A 18 0.66 -17.25 6.71
CA THR A 18 2.07 -17.16 7.12
C THR A 18 2.78 -16.19 6.19
N PRO A 19 3.37 -15.10 6.71
CA PRO A 19 4.16 -14.18 5.89
C PRO A 19 5.35 -14.91 5.25
N LYS A 20 5.71 -14.48 4.05
CA LYS A 20 6.88 -14.95 3.30
C LYS A 20 7.65 -13.75 2.77
N MET A 21 8.97 -13.87 2.77
CA MET A 21 9.87 -12.85 2.26
C MET A 21 11.00 -13.51 1.50
N LYS A 22 11.32 -12.98 0.32
CA LYS A 22 12.54 -13.35 -0.40
C LYS A 22 13.64 -12.38 0.00
N CYS A 23 14.76 -12.90 0.49
CA CYS A 23 15.97 -12.12 0.69
C CYS A 23 16.52 -11.60 -0.64
N SER A 24 17.07 -10.41 -0.63
CA SER A 24 17.77 -9.81 -1.76
C SER A 24 18.97 -9.05 -1.20
N ASP A 25 20.09 -9.10 -1.89
CA ASP A 25 21.32 -8.36 -1.54
C ASP A 25 21.13 -6.84 -1.60
N SER A 26 20.06 -6.37 -2.22
CA SER A 26 19.72 -4.96 -2.32
C SER A 26 18.48 -4.66 -1.46
N ALA A 27 18.62 -3.74 -0.50
CA ALA A 27 17.50 -3.27 0.34
C ALA A 27 16.34 -2.70 -0.47
N SER A 28 16.63 -2.04 -1.61
CA SER A 28 15.61 -1.52 -2.53
C SER A 28 14.76 -2.59 -3.21
N LYS A 29 15.24 -3.86 -3.24
CA LYS A 29 14.52 -5.02 -3.78
C LYS A 29 13.81 -5.84 -2.70
N ALA A 30 13.92 -5.44 -1.42
CA ALA A 30 13.26 -6.12 -0.32
C ALA A 30 11.74 -5.98 -0.48
N ILE A 31 11.05 -7.12 -0.40
CA ILE A 31 9.59 -7.16 -0.48
C ILE A 31 8.97 -6.90 0.90
N ILE A 32 7.73 -6.44 0.91
CA ILE A 32 6.93 -6.30 2.13
C ILE A 32 6.16 -7.61 2.33
N PRO A 33 6.45 -8.36 3.41
CA PRO A 33 5.80 -9.65 3.66
C PRO A 33 4.36 -9.51 4.16
N GLY A 34 3.64 -10.62 4.17
CA GLY A 34 2.28 -10.73 4.72
C GLY A 34 1.17 -10.50 3.69
N LYS A 35 -0.04 -10.93 4.02
CA LYS A 35 -1.26 -10.55 3.30
C LYS A 35 -1.63 -9.14 3.71
N LYS A 36 -1.85 -8.25 2.76
CA LYS A 36 -1.97 -6.79 2.98
C LYS A 36 -3.12 -6.21 2.21
N MET A 37 -3.63 -5.08 2.72
CA MET A 37 -4.60 -4.22 2.06
C MET A 37 -4.01 -2.81 1.94
N PRO A 38 -3.77 -2.29 0.74
CA PRO A 38 -3.42 -0.90 0.55
C PRO A 38 -4.67 -0.01 0.62
N TRP A 39 -4.50 1.15 1.26
CA TRP A 39 -5.51 2.17 1.45
C TRP A 39 -5.01 3.49 0.91
N ARG A 40 -5.89 4.33 0.36
CA ARG A 40 -5.61 5.73 0.08
C ARG A 40 -6.26 6.60 1.14
N LEU A 41 -5.47 7.52 1.69
CA LEU A 41 -5.88 8.44 2.74
C LEU A 41 -6.04 9.83 2.15
N TYR A 42 -7.17 10.48 2.46
CA TYR A 42 -7.53 11.78 1.90
C TYR A 42 -7.59 12.85 2.98
N ASP A 43 -7.26 14.07 2.61
CA ASP A 43 -7.42 15.27 3.42
C ASP A 43 -8.86 15.85 3.34
N GLU A 44 -9.04 16.99 3.98
CA GLU A 44 -10.31 17.73 4.00
C GLU A 44 -10.74 18.29 2.64
N ASN A 45 -9.81 18.44 1.70
CA ASN A 45 -10.07 18.90 0.34
C ASN A 45 -10.35 17.75 -0.64
N GLY A 46 -10.31 16.50 -0.16
CA GLY A 46 -10.46 15.31 -0.98
C GLY A 46 -9.21 14.92 -1.76
N GLN A 47 -8.06 15.54 -1.45
CA GLN A 47 -6.79 15.23 -2.09
C GLN A 47 -6.10 14.07 -1.38
N ALA A 48 -5.47 13.19 -2.16
CA ALA A 48 -4.74 12.03 -1.65
C ALA A 48 -3.44 12.47 -0.96
N GLN A 49 -3.38 12.29 0.35
CA GLN A 49 -2.18 12.64 1.14
C GLN A 49 -1.10 11.56 1.03
N CYS A 50 -1.50 10.31 1.06
CA CYS A 50 -0.59 9.18 0.92
C CYS A 50 -1.37 7.88 0.71
N ASP A 51 -0.66 6.85 0.27
CA ASP A 51 -1.13 5.47 0.34
C ASP A 51 -0.57 4.79 1.59
N LEU A 52 -1.36 3.92 2.21
CA LEU A 52 -1.01 3.17 3.41
C LEU A 52 -1.13 1.67 3.16
N ILE A 53 -0.07 0.94 3.42
CA ILE A 53 -0.08 -0.52 3.40
C ILE A 53 -0.39 -1.02 4.81
N ALA A 54 -1.53 -1.66 4.98
CA ALA A 54 -1.98 -2.28 6.23
C ALA A 54 -1.96 -3.81 6.15
N MET A 55 -1.84 -4.51 7.26
CA MET A 55 -2.06 -5.96 7.29
C MET A 55 -3.52 -6.29 7.01
N ASP A 56 -3.77 -7.45 6.42
CA ASP A 56 -5.11 -7.97 6.25
C ASP A 56 -5.83 -8.07 7.60
N GLY A 57 -7.00 -7.45 7.71
CA GLY A 57 -7.79 -7.37 8.94
C GLY A 57 -7.58 -6.10 9.76
N GLU A 58 -6.58 -5.27 9.48
CA GLU A 58 -6.51 -3.93 10.06
C GLU A 58 -7.60 -3.04 9.43
N VAL A 59 -8.34 -2.33 10.29
CA VAL A 59 -9.41 -1.42 9.87
C VAL A 59 -8.90 0.01 9.93
N ILE A 60 -8.91 0.69 8.80
CA ILE A 60 -8.56 2.11 8.68
C ILE A 60 -9.85 2.89 8.53
N GLU A 61 -10.08 3.84 9.45
CA GLU A 61 -11.32 4.59 9.51
C GLU A 61 -11.09 6.09 9.31
N ALA A 62 -11.98 6.72 8.55
CA ALA A 62 -12.02 8.17 8.43
C ALA A 62 -12.30 8.82 9.80
N GLY A 63 -11.69 9.97 10.06
CA GLY A 63 -11.82 10.72 11.31
C GLY A 63 -11.03 10.15 12.50
N LYS A 64 -10.32 9.04 12.34
CA LYS A 64 -9.46 8.48 13.38
C LYS A 64 -7.98 8.69 13.06
N PRO A 65 -7.13 9.01 14.05
CA PRO A 65 -5.71 9.14 13.82
C PRO A 65 -5.09 7.79 13.43
N VAL A 66 -4.29 7.80 12.40
CA VAL A 66 -3.54 6.64 11.89
C VAL A 66 -2.05 6.91 12.04
N THR A 67 -1.36 6.07 12.80
CA THR A 67 0.09 6.09 12.89
C THR A 67 0.70 5.27 11.77
N MET A 68 1.63 5.85 11.06
CA MET A 68 2.25 5.28 9.88
C MET A 68 3.77 5.30 10.00
N VAL A 69 4.44 4.32 9.41
CA VAL A 69 5.89 4.25 9.26
C VAL A 69 6.23 4.52 7.81
N ASN A 70 7.11 5.48 7.57
CA ASN A 70 7.52 5.83 6.21
C ASN A 70 8.36 4.68 5.58
N LEU A 71 8.10 4.38 4.31
CA LEU A 71 8.85 3.40 3.54
C LEU A 71 10.19 3.94 3.03
N ASP A 72 10.33 5.25 2.91
CA ASP A 72 11.54 5.87 2.41
C ASP A 72 12.63 5.89 3.47
N SER A 73 13.80 5.35 3.11
CA SER A 73 14.99 5.37 3.96
C SER A 73 15.53 6.79 4.21
N ASP A 74 15.20 7.73 3.32
CA ASP A 74 15.70 9.11 3.34
C ASP A 74 14.74 10.08 4.07
N ALA A 75 13.61 9.59 4.60
CA ALA A 75 12.68 10.40 5.35
C ALA A 75 13.29 10.84 6.70
N ILE A 76 13.19 12.13 7.00
CA ILE A 76 13.63 12.71 8.27
C ILE A 76 12.82 12.12 9.44
N GLU A 77 11.54 11.91 9.24
CA GLU A 77 10.65 11.27 10.21
C GLU A 77 10.27 9.87 9.76
N ARG A 78 10.59 8.87 10.58
CA ARG A 78 10.20 7.47 10.31
C ARG A 78 8.75 7.18 10.67
N THR A 79 8.17 7.93 11.58
CA THR A 79 6.80 7.73 12.08
C THR A 79 6.01 9.02 11.92
N ILE A 80 4.83 8.91 11.30
CA ILE A 80 3.91 10.02 11.02
C ILE A 80 2.55 9.62 11.58
N THR A 81 1.81 10.58 12.13
CA THR A 81 0.40 10.39 12.50
C THR A 81 -0.44 11.36 11.68
N PHE A 82 -1.46 10.83 11.00
CA PHE A 82 -2.40 11.59 10.18
C PHE A 82 -3.83 11.17 10.48
N THR A 83 -4.76 12.12 10.47
CA THR A 83 -6.19 11.86 10.62
C THR A 83 -6.87 12.09 9.27
N PRO A 84 -7.17 11.03 8.49
CA PRO A 84 -7.80 11.18 7.19
C PRO A 84 -9.26 11.56 7.33
N THR A 85 -9.77 12.42 6.46
CA THR A 85 -11.20 12.74 6.36
C THR A 85 -11.98 11.72 5.56
N ALA A 86 -11.29 11.02 4.63
CA ALA A 86 -11.82 9.88 3.88
C ALA A 86 -10.73 8.83 3.67
N VAL A 87 -11.13 7.58 3.50
CA VAL A 87 -10.25 6.45 3.22
C VAL A 87 -10.84 5.58 2.12
N ARG A 88 -9.99 5.02 1.27
CA ARG A 88 -10.42 4.11 0.18
C ARG A 88 -9.51 2.89 0.12
N PRO A 89 -10.05 1.65 0.20
CA PRO A 89 -9.28 0.45 -0.10
C PRO A 89 -8.95 0.44 -1.61
N LEU A 90 -7.70 0.11 -1.95
CA LEU A 90 -7.22 0.14 -3.33
C LEU A 90 -7.33 -1.22 -4.05
N LEU A 91 -7.51 -2.32 -3.29
CA LEU A 91 -7.74 -3.63 -3.88
C LEU A 91 -9.22 -3.88 -4.07
N VAL A 92 -9.61 -4.06 -5.33
CA VAL A 92 -10.98 -4.43 -5.72
C VAL A 92 -10.95 -5.84 -6.29
N PRO A 93 -11.71 -6.80 -5.73
CA PRO A 93 -11.73 -8.16 -6.26
C PRO A 93 -12.45 -8.18 -7.62
N HIS A 94 -11.73 -8.58 -8.67
CA HIS A 94 -12.27 -8.73 -10.02
C HIS A 94 -12.71 -10.16 -10.33
N ILE A 95 -12.03 -11.15 -9.73
CA ILE A 95 -12.34 -12.57 -9.91
C ILE A 95 -12.43 -13.21 -8.53
N LEU A 96 -13.55 -13.85 -8.24
CA LEU A 96 -13.79 -14.61 -7.02
C LEU A 96 -14.31 -16.01 -7.39
N GLY A 97 -13.67 -17.06 -6.84
CA GLY A 97 -14.04 -18.45 -7.13
C GLY A 97 -14.04 -18.81 -8.63
N GLY A 98 -13.14 -18.20 -9.40
CA GLY A 98 -13.03 -18.43 -10.85
C GLY A 98 -14.08 -17.70 -11.71
N LYS A 99 -14.89 -16.83 -11.11
CA LYS A 99 -15.93 -16.04 -11.80
C LYS A 99 -15.64 -14.54 -11.67
N LEU A 100 -16.06 -13.76 -12.67
CA LEU A 100 -16.03 -12.30 -12.57
C LEU A 100 -16.92 -11.84 -11.40
N ALA A 101 -16.35 -11.03 -10.53
CA ALA A 101 -17.02 -10.45 -9.36
C ALA A 101 -17.57 -9.04 -9.65
N ILE A 102 -17.11 -8.42 -10.72
CA ILE A 102 -17.54 -7.08 -11.15
C ILE A 102 -17.77 -7.09 -12.66
N GLU A 103 -18.60 -6.17 -13.14
CA GLU A 103 -18.66 -5.84 -14.55
C GLU A 103 -17.38 -5.10 -14.96
N LEU A 104 -16.73 -5.53 -16.03
CA LEU A 104 -15.50 -4.91 -16.51
C LEU A 104 -15.82 -3.56 -17.16
N PRO A 105 -15.24 -2.45 -16.63
CA PRO A 105 -15.51 -1.14 -17.20
C PRO A 105 -14.98 -1.02 -18.64
N SER A 106 -15.71 -0.29 -19.46
CA SER A 106 -15.31 0.09 -20.81
C SER A 106 -14.04 0.97 -20.80
N ILE A 107 -13.42 1.14 -21.97
CA ILE A 107 -12.26 2.03 -22.12
C ILE A 107 -12.64 3.48 -21.79
N ALA A 108 -13.85 3.91 -22.14
CA ALA A 108 -14.33 5.27 -21.85
C ALA A 108 -14.46 5.51 -20.35
N GLU A 109 -15.05 4.56 -19.61
CA GLU A 109 -15.16 4.63 -18.15
C GLU A 109 -13.79 4.61 -17.46
N LYS A 110 -12.85 3.78 -17.93
CA LYS A 110 -11.47 3.79 -17.42
C LYS A 110 -10.78 5.13 -17.62
N LYS A 111 -10.94 5.75 -18.78
CA LYS A 111 -10.41 7.09 -19.07
C LYS A 111 -11.04 8.15 -18.16
N ALA A 112 -12.36 8.13 -17.99
CA ALA A 112 -13.07 9.05 -17.11
C ALA A 112 -12.63 8.89 -15.65
N TYR A 113 -12.47 7.65 -15.18
CA TYR A 113 -11.96 7.36 -13.83
C TYR A 113 -10.56 7.92 -13.60
N ILE A 114 -9.63 7.73 -14.54
CA ILE A 114 -8.26 8.28 -14.43
C ILE A 114 -8.29 9.81 -14.47
N ALA A 115 -9.06 10.41 -15.39
CA ALA A 115 -9.18 11.86 -15.49
C ALA A 115 -9.68 12.46 -14.17
N LYS A 116 -10.70 11.85 -13.56
CA LYS A 116 -11.22 12.26 -12.26
C LYS A 116 -10.15 12.19 -11.17
N GLN A 117 -9.39 11.10 -11.08
CA GLN A 117 -8.33 10.98 -10.08
C GLN A 117 -7.25 12.06 -10.26
N LEU A 118 -6.84 12.36 -11.49
CA LEU A 118 -5.82 13.37 -11.78
C LEU A 118 -6.29 14.80 -11.46
N THR A 119 -7.58 15.10 -11.62
CA THR A 119 -8.12 16.44 -11.41
C THR A 119 -8.62 16.70 -10.00
N GLU A 120 -9.11 15.67 -9.30
CA GLU A 120 -9.76 15.83 -8.00
C GLU A 120 -8.93 15.29 -6.83
N GLU A 121 -8.15 14.22 -7.04
CA GLU A 121 -7.46 13.51 -5.96
C GLU A 121 -5.95 13.79 -5.91
N THR A 122 -5.31 14.03 -7.06
CA THR A 122 -3.85 14.19 -7.17
C THR A 122 -3.46 15.63 -6.96
N TRP A 123 -2.42 15.88 -6.16
CA TRP A 123 -1.86 17.21 -5.98
C TRP A 123 -1.26 17.74 -7.28
N GLU A 124 -1.49 19.01 -7.59
CA GLU A 124 -0.88 19.66 -8.76
C GLU A 124 0.65 19.52 -8.77
N SER A 125 1.28 19.59 -7.61
CA SER A 125 2.72 19.42 -7.45
C SER A 125 3.23 18.04 -7.85
N GLU A 126 2.41 16.99 -7.76
CA GLU A 126 2.76 15.62 -8.20
C GLU A 126 2.69 15.49 -9.73
N LEU A 127 1.92 16.34 -10.40
CA LEU A 127 1.73 16.32 -11.85
C LEU A 127 2.77 17.15 -12.62
N ARG A 128 3.70 17.80 -11.93
CA ARG A 128 4.75 18.63 -12.56
C ARG A 128 5.71 17.76 -13.36
N LEU A 129 6.09 18.21 -14.54
CA LEU A 129 7.09 17.53 -15.37
C LEU A 129 8.50 17.70 -14.81
N GLU A 130 8.78 18.83 -14.16
CA GLU A 130 10.04 19.12 -13.51
C GLU A 130 9.89 19.08 -12.00
N CYS A 131 10.76 18.33 -11.34
CA CYS A 131 10.76 18.14 -9.88
C CYS A 131 9.38 17.84 -9.30
N PRO A 132 8.68 16.78 -9.75
CA PRO A 132 7.37 16.44 -9.21
C PRO A 132 7.49 16.13 -7.72
N HIS A 133 6.49 16.55 -6.95
CA HIS A 133 6.37 16.12 -5.56
C HIS A 133 6.11 14.62 -5.53
N LYS A 134 6.72 13.94 -4.57
CA LYS A 134 6.59 12.49 -4.44
C LYS A 134 5.26 12.12 -3.77
N HIS A 135 4.52 11.19 -4.37
CA HIS A 135 3.42 10.53 -3.67
C HIS A 135 3.96 9.53 -2.65
N TYR A 136 3.63 9.72 -1.38
CA TYR A 136 4.16 8.88 -0.31
C TYR A 136 3.38 7.58 -0.15
N VAL A 137 4.12 6.50 0.07
CA VAL A 137 3.57 5.20 0.46
C VAL A 137 4.13 4.84 1.82
N ASN A 138 3.25 4.69 2.79
CA ASN A 138 3.58 4.35 4.16
C ASN A 138 3.10 2.94 4.51
N MET A 139 3.48 2.45 5.67
CA MET A 139 2.99 1.17 6.19
C MET A 139 2.51 1.33 7.64
N THR A 140 1.59 0.48 8.07
CA THR A 140 1.21 0.42 9.48
C THR A 140 2.36 -0.12 10.33
N PRO A 141 2.39 0.18 11.65
CA PRO A 141 3.38 -0.39 12.56
C PRO A 141 3.42 -1.92 12.50
N ALA A 142 2.27 -2.59 12.34
CA ALA A 142 2.20 -4.05 12.22
C ALA A 142 2.92 -4.58 10.98
N VAL A 143 2.80 -3.90 9.84
CA VAL A 143 3.53 -4.24 8.61
C VAL A 143 5.03 -4.01 8.78
N ALA A 144 5.42 -2.88 9.40
CA ALA A 144 6.81 -2.54 9.67
C ALA A 144 7.49 -3.58 10.59
N GLU A 145 6.81 -3.97 11.66
CA GLU A 145 7.29 -4.99 12.60
C GLU A 145 7.45 -6.36 11.91
N CYS A 146 6.44 -6.80 11.17
CA CYS A 146 6.49 -8.04 10.40
C CYS A 146 7.69 -8.06 9.43
N ARG A 147 7.91 -6.95 8.71
CA ARG A 147 9.04 -6.80 7.78
C ARG A 147 10.38 -6.88 8.51
N SER A 148 10.53 -6.13 9.60
CA SER A 148 11.77 -6.07 10.37
C SER A 148 12.11 -7.41 11.00
N LYS A 149 11.12 -8.10 11.59
CA LYS A 149 11.30 -9.42 12.17
C LYS A 149 11.77 -10.45 11.13
N MET A 150 11.10 -10.52 10.00
CA MET A 150 11.49 -11.45 8.94
C MET A 150 12.86 -11.13 8.34
N TYR A 151 13.18 -9.85 8.21
CA TYR A 151 14.49 -9.43 7.75
C TYR A 151 15.60 -9.89 8.72
N ALA A 152 15.40 -9.70 10.01
CA ALA A 152 16.33 -10.14 11.05
C ALA A 152 16.50 -11.67 11.06
N GLU A 153 15.42 -12.44 10.94
CA GLU A 153 15.44 -13.90 10.86
C GLU A 153 16.27 -14.39 9.64
N LEU A 154 16.12 -13.75 8.49
CA LEU A 154 16.79 -14.14 7.25
C LEU A 154 18.29 -13.75 7.23
N HIS A 155 18.69 -12.74 7.98
CA HIS A 155 20.07 -12.26 8.05
C HIS A 155 20.80 -12.71 9.34
N GLY A 156 20.25 -13.69 10.08
CA GLY A 156 20.88 -14.28 11.27
C GLY A 156 21.02 -13.31 12.45
N GLY A 157 20.07 -12.38 12.58
CA GLY A 157 20.05 -11.44 13.71
C GLY A 157 21.18 -10.38 13.71
N LYS A 158 21.91 -10.24 12.63
CA LYS A 158 22.86 -9.14 12.45
C LYS A 158 22.10 -7.93 11.88
N VAL A 159 21.67 -7.07 12.75
CA VAL A 159 21.23 -5.70 12.48
C VAL A 159 22.20 -4.76 13.16
#